data_aa68134beb6666d22dd76f2e29b743c3
#
_entry.id   aa68134beb6666d22dd76f2e29b743c3
#
_cell.length_a   1.000
_cell.length_b   1.000
_cell.length_c   1.000
_cell.angle_alpha   90.00
_cell.angle_beta   90.00
_cell.angle_gamma   90.00
#
_symmetry.space_group_name_H-M   'P 1'
#
loop_
_entity.id
_entity.type
_entity.pdbx_description
1 polymer ?
#
loop_
_entity_poly.entity_id
_entity_poly.type
_entity_poly.pdbx_seq_one_letter_code
_entity_poly.pdbx_strand_id
1 'polypeptide(L)'
;VSELVAVIIAAGGSGERLDAKVPKALVQVAGKTLIEHAVANMAPVANQIIVAAPPGFEDQFQDLLGSEVTVVTGGKSRTLSVKKALAHVAEENGYVLVHDAARALATVNLAIRVIDSLRAGEKAVIPGLEVSDTIKRVDGDNYVTKTHNRSKLRAIQTPQGFTRKVLIKAHSSSNDLTDDAALVEERGVEVKVIPGEERAMKITTKQDLAFAERLLVGSVDSKMRVGIGTDTHVLSSDNKRALWLAGLHWPEEVGLDGHSDGDVAAHAICDALFSAADLGDLGSNFGTNSNKYAGASGVKLLTETVELVRAAGYSINNVSLQIVGNRPNIASRRAEIIKVLAAVLGDAAVSVSATTTDGLGLTGEGRGISAIATALLLRSAR
;
A
#
# COMPACT_ATOMS: atom_id res chain seq x y z
N VAL A 1 -28.20 7.87 29.88
CA VAL A 1 -26.73 7.86 29.76
C VAL A 1 -26.40 8.68 28.53
N SER A 2 -25.44 9.59 28.64
CA SER A 2 -24.93 10.33 27.46
C SER A 2 -24.40 9.32 26.43
N GLU A 3 -24.68 9.56 25.15
CA GLU A 3 -24.18 8.74 24.03
C GLU A 3 -22.80 9.16 23.57
N LEU A 4 -22.20 10.20 24.18
CA LEU A 4 -20.87 10.68 23.84
C LEU A 4 -19.78 9.64 24.18
N VAL A 5 -18.78 9.57 23.35
CA VAL A 5 -17.71 8.58 23.40
C VAL A 5 -16.37 9.26 23.59
N ALA A 6 -15.64 8.90 24.63
CA ALA A 6 -14.22 9.19 24.75
C ALA A 6 -13.39 8.00 24.26
N VAL A 7 -12.27 8.27 23.59
CA VAL A 7 -11.29 7.25 23.19
C VAL A 7 -9.98 7.51 23.91
N ILE A 8 -9.49 6.51 24.65
CA ILE A 8 -8.16 6.50 25.26
C ILE A 8 -7.26 5.65 24.39
N ILE A 9 -6.14 6.20 23.91
CA ILE A 9 -5.15 5.46 23.14
C ILE A 9 -3.88 5.27 23.97
N ALA A 10 -3.58 4.01 24.30
CA ALA A 10 -2.38 3.64 25.04
C ALA A 10 -1.18 3.54 24.09
N ALA A 11 -0.18 4.43 24.27
CA ALA A 11 0.98 4.56 23.40
C ALA A 11 2.34 4.22 24.07
N GLY A 12 2.35 3.70 25.29
CA GLY A 12 3.54 3.51 26.15
C GLY A 12 4.46 2.31 25.82
N GLY A 13 4.29 1.63 24.66
CA GLY A 13 5.12 0.47 24.30
C GLY A 13 6.54 0.84 23.92
N SER A 14 7.57 0.14 24.43
CA SER A 14 8.99 0.40 24.19
C SER A 14 9.48 0.13 22.75
N GLY A 15 8.81 -0.74 22.01
CA GLY A 15 9.22 -1.08 20.64
C GLY A 15 10.44 -2.00 20.49
N GLU A 16 10.94 -2.60 21.58
CA GLU A 16 12.14 -3.45 21.58
C GLU A 16 12.14 -4.54 20.50
N ARG A 17 11.01 -5.24 20.32
CA ARG A 17 10.87 -6.29 19.29
C ARG A 17 10.85 -5.76 17.85
N LEU A 18 10.67 -4.45 17.65
CA LEU A 18 10.78 -3.78 16.35
C LEU A 18 12.20 -3.26 16.09
N ASP A 19 13.09 -3.37 17.10
CA ASP A 19 14.44 -2.79 17.03
C ASP A 19 14.42 -1.28 16.69
N ALA A 20 13.39 -0.59 17.19
CA ALA A 20 13.17 0.82 16.96
C ALA A 20 13.89 1.65 18.03
N LYS A 21 14.59 2.72 17.57
CA LYS A 21 15.26 3.69 18.46
C LYS A 21 14.30 4.73 19.07
N VAL A 22 13.01 4.63 18.72
CA VAL A 22 11.93 5.52 19.15
C VAL A 22 10.82 4.70 19.79
N PRO A 23 9.93 5.32 20.61
CA PRO A 23 8.73 4.66 21.11
C PRO A 23 7.94 4.00 19.98
N LYS A 24 7.41 2.81 20.21
CA LYS A 24 6.72 2.01 19.22
C LYS A 24 5.62 2.77 18.47
N ALA A 25 4.87 3.60 19.15
CA ALA A 25 3.78 4.38 18.58
C ALA A 25 4.25 5.43 17.56
N LEU A 26 5.54 5.81 17.57
CA LEU A 26 6.17 6.73 16.61
C LEU A 26 6.83 6.01 15.43
N VAL A 27 6.81 4.68 15.39
CA VAL A 27 7.28 3.93 14.21
C VAL A 27 6.35 4.22 13.03
N GLN A 28 6.94 4.48 11.88
CA GLN A 28 6.20 4.82 10.66
C GLN A 28 5.80 3.57 9.86
N VAL A 29 4.62 3.66 9.25
CA VAL A 29 4.09 2.72 8.26
C VAL A 29 3.31 3.51 7.21
N ALA A 30 3.60 3.29 5.94
CA ALA A 30 2.98 4.01 4.82
C ALA A 30 2.99 5.56 5.00
N GLY A 31 4.12 6.11 5.46
CA GLY A 31 4.34 7.56 5.58
C GLY A 31 3.72 8.25 6.80
N LYS A 32 3.05 7.50 7.70
CA LYS A 32 2.49 8.01 8.97
C LYS A 32 2.93 7.12 10.13
N THR A 33 2.98 7.69 11.34
CA THR A 33 3.26 6.92 12.55
C THR A 33 2.09 6.03 12.94
N LEU A 34 2.35 4.98 13.72
CA LEU A 34 1.28 4.10 14.22
C LEU A 34 0.24 4.87 15.04
N ILE A 35 0.67 5.89 15.79
CA ILE A 35 -0.28 6.72 16.56
C ILE A 35 -1.16 7.59 15.68
N GLU A 36 -0.63 8.17 14.59
CA GLU A 36 -1.43 8.95 13.64
C GLU A 36 -2.51 8.08 12.97
N HIS A 37 -2.16 6.85 12.58
CA HIS A 37 -3.14 5.90 12.05
C HIS A 37 -4.21 5.54 13.08
N ALA A 38 -3.82 5.25 14.32
CA ALA A 38 -4.75 4.90 15.39
C ALA A 38 -5.71 6.05 15.70
N VAL A 39 -5.21 7.28 15.81
CA VAL A 39 -6.03 8.48 16.02
C VAL A 39 -6.98 8.69 14.85
N ALA A 40 -6.48 8.67 13.61
CA ALA A 40 -7.30 8.88 12.41
C ALA A 40 -8.45 7.86 12.29
N ASN A 41 -8.22 6.58 12.67
CA ASN A 41 -9.23 5.54 12.63
C ASN A 41 -10.26 5.65 13.78
N MET A 42 -9.90 6.25 14.91
CA MET A 42 -10.82 6.40 16.06
C MET A 42 -11.56 7.76 16.05
N ALA A 43 -11.00 8.79 15.42
CA ALA A 43 -11.57 10.13 15.39
C ALA A 43 -13.04 10.20 14.91
N PRO A 44 -13.47 9.45 13.88
CA PRO A 44 -14.86 9.55 13.40
C PRO A 44 -15.93 9.12 14.42
N VAL A 45 -15.57 8.39 15.47
CA VAL A 45 -16.51 7.91 16.51
C VAL A 45 -16.30 8.59 17.86
N ALA A 46 -15.29 9.44 17.99
CA ALA A 46 -14.87 10.04 19.25
C ALA A 46 -15.36 11.48 19.39
N ASN A 47 -15.93 11.80 20.55
CA ASN A 47 -16.17 13.17 21.00
C ASN A 47 -14.95 13.75 21.73
N GLN A 48 -14.10 12.88 22.27
CA GLN A 48 -12.86 13.22 22.94
C GLN A 48 -11.80 12.14 22.68
N ILE A 49 -10.57 12.54 22.34
CA ILE A 49 -9.44 11.62 22.20
C ILE A 49 -8.37 12.00 23.20
N ILE A 50 -7.91 11.00 23.97
CA ILE A 50 -6.85 11.15 24.96
C ILE A 50 -5.76 10.13 24.64
N VAL A 51 -4.53 10.59 24.45
CA VAL A 51 -3.37 9.75 24.18
C VAL A 51 -2.46 9.69 25.40
N ALA A 52 -2.24 8.49 25.95
CA ALA A 52 -1.24 8.28 27.00
C ALA A 52 0.13 8.04 26.38
N ALA A 53 0.93 9.10 26.25
CA ALA A 53 2.26 9.09 25.67
C ALA A 53 3.30 8.50 26.65
N PRO A 54 4.42 7.91 26.15
CA PRO A 54 5.55 7.56 27.00
C PRO A 54 6.10 8.78 27.71
N PRO A 55 6.57 8.67 28.98
CA PRO A 55 7.18 9.80 29.69
C PRO A 55 8.34 10.42 28.93
N GLY A 56 8.32 11.74 28.77
CA GLY A 56 9.33 12.53 28.06
C GLY A 56 9.12 12.67 26.55
N PHE A 57 8.00 12.16 26.03
CA PHE A 57 7.62 12.29 24.61
C PHE A 57 6.31 13.06 24.44
N GLU A 58 5.75 13.65 25.49
CA GLU A 58 4.45 14.29 25.48
C GLU A 58 4.39 15.41 24.42
N ASP A 59 5.38 16.30 24.40
CA ASP A 59 5.46 17.43 23.46
C ASP A 59 5.52 16.93 22.02
N GLN A 60 6.34 15.89 21.74
CA GLN A 60 6.45 15.32 20.41
C GLN A 60 5.11 14.70 19.94
N PHE A 61 4.37 14.05 20.83
CA PHE A 61 3.04 13.54 20.50
C PHE A 61 2.03 14.68 20.30
N GLN A 62 2.10 15.73 21.12
CA GLN A 62 1.20 16.89 20.99
C GLN A 62 1.43 17.64 19.67
N ASP A 63 2.69 17.88 19.29
CA ASP A 63 3.05 18.50 18.01
C ASP A 63 2.58 17.67 16.81
N LEU A 64 2.71 16.35 16.91
CA LEU A 64 2.32 15.43 15.84
C LEU A 64 0.80 15.33 15.66
N LEU A 65 0.03 15.35 16.77
CA LEU A 65 -1.41 15.04 16.78
C LEU A 65 -2.29 16.31 16.78
N GLY A 66 -1.70 17.48 17.03
CA GLY A 66 -2.43 18.74 17.06
C GLY A 66 -3.24 18.96 18.34
N SER A 67 -3.92 20.10 18.43
CA SER A 67 -4.65 20.56 19.62
C SER A 67 -5.97 19.83 19.90
N GLU A 68 -6.52 19.14 18.92
CA GLU A 68 -7.79 18.38 19.05
C GLU A 68 -7.63 17.08 19.87
N VAL A 69 -6.38 16.67 20.11
CA VAL A 69 -6.04 15.47 20.90
C VAL A 69 -5.42 15.88 22.21
N THR A 70 -5.95 15.40 23.31
CA THR A 70 -5.35 15.60 24.64
C THR A 70 -4.23 14.58 24.87
N VAL A 71 -3.00 15.03 24.99
CA VAL A 71 -1.86 14.16 25.32
C VAL A 71 -1.56 14.23 26.80
N VAL A 72 -1.43 13.05 27.44
CA VAL A 72 -1.12 12.93 28.87
C VAL A 72 0.08 12.01 29.07
N THR A 73 0.86 12.25 30.14
CA THR A 73 1.96 11.36 30.51
C THR A 73 1.43 9.98 30.93
N GLY A 74 1.84 8.93 30.25
CA GLY A 74 1.52 7.55 30.58
C GLY A 74 2.16 7.10 31.91
N GLY A 75 1.87 5.86 32.29
CA GLY A 75 2.41 5.19 33.47
C GLY A 75 3.52 4.20 33.12
N LYS A 76 4.05 3.54 34.15
CA LYS A 76 5.05 2.47 33.99
C LYS A 76 4.46 1.18 33.39
N SER A 77 3.14 1.05 33.37
CA SER A 77 2.43 -0.06 32.74
C SER A 77 1.28 0.45 31.88
N ARG A 78 0.70 -0.47 31.06
CA ARG A 78 -0.47 -0.16 30.26
C ARG A 78 -1.67 0.24 31.12
N THR A 79 -1.94 -0.51 32.18
CA THR A 79 -3.02 -0.22 33.15
C THR A 79 -2.86 1.17 33.75
N LEU A 80 -1.66 1.53 34.22
CA LEU A 80 -1.40 2.86 34.80
C LEU A 80 -1.51 3.98 33.77
N SER A 81 -1.16 3.72 32.51
CA SER A 81 -1.33 4.69 31.43
C SER A 81 -2.79 4.97 31.16
N VAL A 82 -3.63 3.94 31.07
CA VAL A 82 -5.08 4.06 30.91
C VAL A 82 -5.70 4.75 32.12
N LYS A 83 -5.31 4.40 33.36
CA LYS A 83 -5.80 5.02 34.60
C LYS A 83 -5.55 6.54 34.62
N LYS A 84 -4.34 6.97 34.19
CA LYS A 84 -4.01 8.40 34.10
C LYS A 84 -4.84 9.10 33.03
N ALA A 85 -4.97 8.52 31.85
CA ALA A 85 -5.78 9.07 30.77
C ALA A 85 -7.27 9.15 31.16
N LEU A 86 -7.77 8.16 31.88
CA LEU A 86 -9.18 8.09 32.33
C LEU A 86 -9.56 9.27 33.25
N ALA A 87 -8.60 9.83 34.02
CA ALA A 87 -8.81 11.01 34.83
C ALA A 87 -9.09 12.28 34.04
N HIS A 88 -8.78 12.29 32.73
CA HIS A 88 -9.02 13.41 31.81
C HIS A 88 -10.27 13.20 30.93
N VAL A 89 -10.98 12.08 31.08
CA VAL A 89 -12.24 11.83 30.39
C VAL A 89 -13.32 12.73 30.97
N ALA A 90 -13.88 13.60 30.12
CA ALA A 90 -14.93 14.52 30.50
C ALA A 90 -16.18 13.78 31.01
N GLU A 91 -16.90 14.40 31.96
CA GLU A 91 -18.01 13.74 32.69
C GLU A 91 -19.22 13.45 31.80
N GLU A 92 -19.40 14.23 30.75
CA GLU A 92 -20.46 14.05 29.76
C GLU A 92 -20.30 12.80 28.89
N ASN A 93 -19.10 12.23 28.78
CA ASN A 93 -18.90 10.99 28.05
C ASN A 93 -19.49 9.79 28.78
N GLY A 94 -20.48 9.14 28.18
CA GLY A 94 -21.12 7.95 28.74
C GLY A 94 -20.34 6.67 28.50
N TYR A 95 -19.60 6.62 27.40
CA TYR A 95 -18.81 5.47 26.96
C TYR A 95 -17.33 5.83 26.82
N VAL A 96 -16.47 4.85 27.08
CA VAL A 96 -15.02 4.96 26.92
C VAL A 96 -14.51 3.77 26.13
N LEU A 97 -13.85 4.05 25.01
CA LEU A 97 -13.08 3.05 24.27
C LEU A 97 -11.61 3.12 24.70
N VAL A 98 -11.00 1.97 24.99
CA VAL A 98 -9.55 1.86 25.22
C VAL A 98 -8.91 1.15 24.04
N HIS A 99 -7.95 1.79 23.42
CA HIS A 99 -7.31 1.31 22.21
C HIS A 99 -5.79 1.26 22.33
N ASP A 100 -5.16 0.23 21.77
CA ASP A 100 -3.70 0.13 21.68
C ASP A 100 -3.20 0.85 20.41
N ALA A 101 -2.30 1.83 20.50
CA ALA A 101 -1.67 2.47 19.35
C ALA A 101 -1.00 1.46 18.38
N ALA A 102 -0.56 0.32 18.93
CA ALA A 102 0.02 -0.78 18.14
C ALA A 102 -0.98 -1.54 17.24
N ARG A 103 -2.28 -1.29 17.36
CA ARG A 103 -3.32 -1.81 16.46
C ARG A 103 -3.79 -0.72 15.48
N ALA A 104 -2.82 -0.05 14.90
CA ALA A 104 -2.98 1.11 14.05
C ALA A 104 -3.97 0.93 12.87
N LEU A 105 -4.24 -0.32 12.45
CA LEU A 105 -5.14 -0.63 11.35
C LEU A 105 -6.54 -1.07 11.77
N ALA A 106 -6.88 -1.02 13.07
CA ALA A 106 -8.24 -1.26 13.52
C ALA A 106 -9.19 -0.27 12.84
N THR A 107 -10.29 -0.77 12.27
CA THR A 107 -11.16 0.07 11.45
C THR A 107 -12.16 0.86 12.28
N VAL A 108 -12.67 1.94 11.72
CA VAL A 108 -13.82 2.70 12.27
C VAL A 108 -15.02 1.77 12.50
N ASN A 109 -15.28 0.84 11.57
CA ASN A 109 -16.39 -0.10 11.66
C ASN A 109 -16.28 -1.02 12.89
N LEU A 110 -15.06 -1.42 13.28
CA LEU A 110 -14.85 -2.18 14.50
C LEU A 110 -15.25 -1.37 15.74
N ALA A 111 -14.84 -0.11 15.79
CA ALA A 111 -15.21 0.80 16.88
C ALA A 111 -16.72 1.05 16.93
N ILE A 112 -17.37 1.22 15.80
CA ILE A 112 -18.85 1.36 15.71
C ILE A 112 -19.54 0.13 16.30
N ARG A 113 -19.14 -1.10 15.91
CA ARG A 113 -19.75 -2.33 16.46
C ARG A 113 -19.58 -2.45 17.97
N VAL A 114 -18.45 -2.02 18.51
CA VAL A 114 -18.25 -1.96 19.98
C VAL A 114 -19.22 -0.98 20.62
N ILE A 115 -19.36 0.23 20.07
CA ILE A 115 -20.24 1.28 20.59
C ILE A 115 -21.71 0.85 20.48
N ASP A 116 -22.13 0.26 19.39
CA ASP A 116 -23.51 -0.20 19.19
C ASP A 116 -23.90 -1.29 20.20
N SER A 117 -22.96 -2.18 20.53
CA SER A 117 -23.19 -3.19 21.56
C SER A 117 -23.32 -2.56 22.96
N LEU A 118 -22.53 -1.50 23.27
CA LEU A 118 -22.71 -0.73 24.51
C LEU A 118 -24.06 0.01 24.54
N ARG A 119 -24.48 0.61 23.44
CA ARG A 119 -25.78 1.27 23.29
C ARG A 119 -26.94 0.29 23.44
N ALA A 120 -26.75 -0.96 23.02
CA ALA A 120 -27.71 -2.05 23.21
C ALA A 120 -27.83 -2.52 24.67
N GLY A 121 -27.05 -1.96 25.60
CA GLY A 121 -27.16 -2.22 27.04
C GLY A 121 -25.99 -2.98 27.67
N GLU A 122 -25.02 -3.41 26.87
CA GLU A 122 -23.82 -4.06 27.41
C GLU A 122 -22.98 -3.05 28.22
N LYS A 123 -22.31 -3.52 29.26
CA LYS A 123 -21.49 -2.67 30.13
C LYS A 123 -20.01 -2.68 29.76
N ALA A 124 -19.57 -3.78 29.16
CA ALA A 124 -18.21 -4.01 28.71
C ALA A 124 -18.23 -4.89 27.45
N VAL A 125 -17.55 -4.46 26.39
CA VAL A 125 -17.53 -5.11 25.06
C VAL A 125 -16.11 -5.16 24.54
N ILE A 126 -15.68 -6.32 24.08
CA ILE A 126 -14.35 -6.53 23.51
C ILE A 126 -14.44 -7.28 22.18
N PRO A 127 -13.66 -6.89 21.17
CA PRO A 127 -13.57 -7.65 19.94
C PRO A 127 -12.60 -8.82 20.10
N GLY A 128 -12.92 -9.95 19.46
CA GLY A 128 -12.07 -11.14 19.49
C GLY A 128 -12.16 -11.96 18.21
N LEU A 129 -11.01 -12.50 17.78
CA LEU A 129 -10.91 -13.44 16.67
C LEU A 129 -11.01 -14.88 17.20
N GLU A 130 -11.54 -15.76 16.38
CA GLU A 130 -11.46 -17.20 16.62
C GLU A 130 -10.01 -17.66 16.58
N VAL A 131 -9.68 -18.64 17.44
CA VAL A 131 -8.33 -19.19 17.47
C VAL A 131 -8.24 -20.35 16.47
N SER A 132 -7.47 -20.18 15.41
CA SER A 132 -7.27 -21.19 14.35
C SER A 132 -6.35 -22.33 14.79
N ASP A 133 -5.33 -22.03 15.62
CA ASP A 133 -4.32 -22.99 16.04
C ASP A 133 -4.70 -23.76 17.31
N THR A 134 -4.07 -24.91 17.50
CA THR A 134 -4.19 -25.64 18.78
C THR A 134 -3.42 -24.91 19.87
N ILE A 135 -4.10 -24.55 20.95
CA ILE A 135 -3.49 -23.87 22.10
C ILE A 135 -3.10 -24.88 23.18
N LYS A 136 -1.82 -24.87 23.51
CA LYS A 136 -1.23 -25.67 24.58
C LYS A 136 -0.83 -24.78 25.76
N ARG A 137 -1.14 -25.22 26.96
CA ARG A 137 -0.50 -24.71 28.17
C ARG A 137 0.78 -25.50 28.41
N VAL A 138 1.85 -24.82 28.71
CA VAL A 138 3.15 -25.42 29.06
C VAL A 138 3.58 -25.02 30.49
N ASP A 139 4.47 -25.81 31.07
CA ASP A 139 5.16 -25.47 32.35
C ASP A 139 6.43 -24.64 32.08
N GLY A 140 7.22 -24.43 33.15
CA GLY A 140 8.46 -23.64 33.10
C GLY A 140 9.56 -24.22 32.18
N ASP A 141 9.51 -25.54 31.96
CA ASP A 141 10.46 -26.30 31.14
C ASP A 141 9.93 -26.55 29.71
N ASN A 142 8.85 -25.87 29.31
CA ASN A 142 8.15 -26.01 28.02
C ASN A 142 7.50 -27.38 27.75
N TYR A 143 7.22 -28.20 28.77
CA TYR A 143 6.41 -29.40 28.62
C TYR A 143 4.92 -29.08 28.62
N VAL A 144 4.17 -29.75 27.72
CA VAL A 144 2.72 -29.55 27.60
C VAL A 144 1.99 -30.07 28.81
N THR A 145 1.28 -29.19 29.52
CA THR A 145 0.46 -29.54 30.70
C THR A 145 -1.04 -29.63 30.39
N LYS A 146 -1.52 -28.94 29.34
CA LYS A 146 -2.94 -28.94 28.95
C LYS A 146 -3.12 -28.54 27.49
N THR A 147 -4.10 -29.15 26.84
CA THR A 147 -4.64 -28.67 25.54
C THR A 147 -5.98 -27.99 25.80
N HIS A 148 -6.11 -26.74 25.34
CA HIS A 148 -7.36 -25.99 25.49
C HIS A 148 -8.30 -26.27 24.31
N ASN A 149 -9.61 -26.30 24.60
CA ASN A 149 -10.62 -26.33 23.53
C ASN A 149 -10.67 -24.94 22.86
N ARG A 150 -10.10 -24.83 21.68
CA ARG A 150 -9.99 -23.57 20.94
C ARG A 150 -11.34 -22.95 20.56
N SER A 151 -12.41 -23.75 20.40
CA SER A 151 -13.74 -23.22 20.08
C SER A 151 -14.29 -22.27 21.16
N LYS A 152 -13.79 -22.39 22.41
CA LYS A 152 -14.13 -21.53 23.54
C LYS A 152 -13.12 -20.40 23.78
N LEU A 153 -12.10 -20.26 22.95
CA LEU A 153 -11.08 -19.22 23.06
C LEU A 153 -11.28 -18.16 22.01
N ARG A 154 -10.90 -16.94 22.34
CA ARG A 154 -10.83 -15.81 21.41
C ARG A 154 -9.51 -15.07 21.61
N ALA A 155 -8.88 -14.67 20.51
CA ALA A 155 -7.74 -13.76 20.55
C ALA A 155 -8.28 -12.32 20.62
N ILE A 156 -8.16 -11.71 21.78
CA ILE A 156 -8.79 -10.42 22.09
C ILE A 156 -8.02 -9.26 21.44
N GLN A 157 -8.79 -8.32 20.92
CA GLN A 157 -8.29 -7.13 20.26
C GLN A 157 -8.75 -5.85 20.97
N THR A 158 -8.42 -4.70 20.41
CA THR A 158 -8.92 -3.37 20.80
C THR A 158 -9.39 -2.64 19.54
N PRO A 159 -10.36 -1.67 19.66
CA PRO A 159 -10.79 -1.00 20.87
C PRO A 159 -11.67 -1.85 21.76
N GLN A 160 -11.43 -1.80 23.07
CA GLN A 160 -12.30 -2.37 24.09
C GLN A 160 -13.24 -1.25 24.60
N GLY A 161 -14.52 -1.51 24.68
CA GLY A 161 -15.52 -0.52 25.04
C GLY A 161 -16.15 -0.78 26.40
N PHE A 162 -16.40 0.30 27.15
CA PHE A 162 -16.97 0.23 28.49
C PHE A 162 -17.92 1.40 28.74
N THR A 163 -18.92 1.19 29.60
CA THR A 163 -19.56 2.36 30.22
C THR A 163 -18.55 3.05 31.14
N ARG A 164 -18.50 4.40 31.11
CA ARG A 164 -17.53 5.18 31.89
C ARG A 164 -17.50 4.80 33.35
N LYS A 165 -18.68 4.61 33.97
CA LYS A 165 -18.79 4.22 35.39
C LYS A 165 -18.13 2.89 35.70
N VAL A 166 -18.28 1.90 34.86
CA VAL A 166 -17.69 0.57 35.00
C VAL A 166 -16.17 0.65 34.90
N LEU A 167 -15.65 1.35 33.89
CA LEU A 167 -14.20 1.46 33.70
C LEU A 167 -13.53 2.22 34.87
N ILE A 168 -14.11 3.34 35.34
CA ILE A 168 -13.58 4.07 36.52
C ILE A 168 -13.55 3.17 37.76
N LYS A 169 -14.61 2.41 38.02
CA LYS A 169 -14.66 1.48 39.12
C LYS A 169 -13.63 0.35 39.01
N ALA A 170 -13.38 -0.15 37.78
CA ALA A 170 -12.37 -1.16 37.53
C ALA A 170 -10.95 -0.63 37.84
N HIS A 171 -10.63 0.57 37.39
CA HIS A 171 -9.34 1.21 37.58
C HIS A 171 -9.12 1.80 39.00
N SER A 172 -10.08 1.69 39.93
CA SER A 172 -9.84 2.00 41.32
C SER A 172 -8.99 0.93 42.03
N SER A 173 -8.81 -0.24 41.40
CA SER A 173 -7.87 -1.29 41.84
C SER A 173 -6.42 -0.87 41.63
N SER A 174 -5.51 -1.50 42.43
CA SER A 174 -4.06 -1.41 42.23
C SER A 174 -3.50 -2.52 41.32
N ASN A 175 -4.36 -3.45 40.88
CA ASN A 175 -3.92 -4.59 40.07
C ASN A 175 -3.43 -4.12 38.68
N ASP A 176 -2.36 -4.73 38.23
CA ASP A 176 -1.80 -4.52 36.87
C ASP A 176 -2.08 -5.78 36.05
N LEU A 177 -3.08 -5.69 35.17
CA LEU A 177 -3.53 -6.82 34.37
C LEU A 177 -3.22 -6.57 32.88
N THR A 178 -3.38 -7.62 32.09
CA THR A 178 -3.00 -7.60 30.67
C THR A 178 -3.87 -6.69 29.80
N ASP A 179 -5.15 -6.50 30.18
CA ASP A 179 -6.08 -5.61 29.51
C ASP A 179 -7.14 -5.04 30.49
N ASP A 180 -7.97 -4.11 29.99
CA ASP A 180 -8.97 -3.43 30.81
C ASP A 180 -10.18 -4.31 31.09
N ALA A 181 -10.47 -5.26 30.21
CA ALA A 181 -11.55 -6.22 30.39
C ALA A 181 -11.30 -7.11 31.60
N ALA A 182 -10.06 -7.57 31.82
CA ALA A 182 -9.70 -8.37 32.96
C ALA A 182 -9.94 -7.61 34.32
N LEU A 183 -9.67 -6.29 34.37
CA LEU A 183 -9.98 -5.45 35.53
C LEU A 183 -11.49 -5.36 35.78
N VAL A 184 -12.29 -5.34 34.71
CA VAL A 184 -13.76 -5.30 34.80
C VAL A 184 -14.32 -6.64 35.24
N GLU A 185 -13.78 -7.76 34.74
CA GLU A 185 -14.12 -9.13 35.16
C GLU A 185 -13.87 -9.35 36.64
N GLU A 186 -12.73 -8.87 37.16
CA GLU A 186 -12.45 -8.93 38.63
C GLU A 186 -13.50 -8.21 39.47
N ARG A 187 -14.28 -7.29 38.92
CA ARG A 187 -15.39 -6.61 39.58
C ARG A 187 -16.72 -7.33 39.41
N GLY A 188 -16.73 -8.52 38.81
CA GLY A 188 -17.92 -9.31 38.58
C GLY A 188 -18.84 -8.74 37.48
N VAL A 189 -18.32 -7.90 36.59
CA VAL A 189 -19.08 -7.39 35.46
C VAL A 189 -18.85 -8.31 34.25
N GLU A 190 -19.93 -8.74 33.63
CA GLU A 190 -19.87 -9.55 32.42
C GLU A 190 -19.28 -8.76 31.25
N VAL A 191 -18.38 -9.40 30.50
CA VAL A 191 -17.72 -8.82 29.33
C VAL A 191 -18.19 -9.55 28.09
N LYS A 192 -18.83 -8.81 27.18
CA LYS A 192 -19.33 -9.34 25.91
C LYS A 192 -18.22 -9.40 24.86
N VAL A 193 -18.02 -10.55 24.24
CA VAL A 193 -17.14 -10.68 23.09
C VAL A 193 -17.94 -10.52 21.80
N ILE A 194 -17.48 -9.65 20.92
CA ILE A 194 -18.02 -9.49 19.55
C ILE A 194 -16.96 -9.92 18.51
N PRO A 195 -17.36 -10.19 17.26
CA PRO A 195 -16.38 -10.52 16.21
C PRO A 195 -15.35 -9.42 16.00
N GLY A 196 -14.06 -9.80 16.01
CA GLY A 196 -12.94 -8.93 15.71
C GLY A 196 -12.69 -8.76 14.20
N GLU A 197 -11.54 -8.20 13.85
CA GLU A 197 -11.06 -8.00 12.47
C GLU A 197 -9.60 -8.38 12.36
N GLU A 198 -9.22 -9.10 11.31
CA GLU A 198 -7.80 -9.44 11.06
C GLU A 198 -6.92 -8.20 10.91
N ARG A 199 -7.47 -7.13 10.31
CA ARG A 199 -6.78 -5.84 10.19
C ARG A 199 -6.44 -5.19 11.53
N ALA A 200 -7.20 -5.49 12.60
CA ALA A 200 -6.93 -5.00 13.95
C ALA A 200 -5.81 -5.78 14.65
N MET A 201 -4.92 -6.40 13.88
CA MET A 201 -3.72 -7.07 14.38
C MET A 201 -2.82 -6.13 15.17
N LYS A 202 -2.09 -6.68 16.15
CA LYS A 202 -1.12 -5.91 16.93
C LYS A 202 0.23 -5.93 16.26
N ILE A 203 0.68 -4.81 15.71
CA ILE A 203 2.01 -4.66 15.10
C ILE A 203 3.05 -4.78 16.22
N THR A 204 3.84 -5.85 16.24
CA THR A 204 4.80 -6.14 17.31
C THR A 204 6.19 -6.50 16.80
N THR A 205 6.30 -6.95 15.56
CA THR A 205 7.53 -7.37 14.89
C THR A 205 7.75 -6.62 13.58
N LYS A 206 8.96 -6.70 13.01
CA LYS A 206 9.26 -6.15 11.67
C LYS A 206 8.39 -6.79 10.58
N GLN A 207 8.02 -8.07 10.74
CA GLN A 207 7.13 -8.77 9.80
C GLN A 207 5.71 -8.20 9.87
N ASP A 208 5.19 -7.93 11.08
CA ASP A 208 3.88 -7.29 11.25
C ASP A 208 3.87 -5.91 10.59
N LEU A 209 4.96 -5.13 10.73
CA LEU A 209 5.09 -3.81 10.13
C LEU A 209 5.05 -3.89 8.60
N ALA A 210 5.82 -4.81 8.01
CA ALA A 210 5.83 -5.02 6.56
C ALA A 210 4.46 -5.51 6.03
N PHE A 211 3.73 -6.30 6.81
CA PHE A 211 2.37 -6.72 6.47
C PHE A 211 1.39 -5.56 6.56
N ALA A 212 1.47 -4.75 7.62
CA ALA A 212 0.67 -3.54 7.80
C ALA A 212 0.87 -2.55 6.63
N GLU A 213 2.10 -2.38 6.18
CA GLU A 213 2.43 -1.52 5.05
C GLU A 213 1.76 -1.98 3.77
N ARG A 214 1.78 -3.29 3.47
CA ARG A 214 1.05 -3.85 2.32
C ARG A 214 -0.46 -3.62 2.40
N LEU A 215 -1.05 -3.71 3.58
CA LEU A 215 -2.48 -3.47 3.77
C LEU A 215 -2.87 -2.00 3.59
N LEU A 216 -1.99 -1.06 3.96
CA LEU A 216 -2.23 0.38 3.86
C LEU A 216 -1.93 0.94 2.47
N VAL A 217 -0.87 0.46 1.86
CA VAL A 217 -0.47 0.88 0.50
C VAL A 217 -1.49 0.41 -0.56
N GLY A 218 -2.40 -0.48 -0.17
CA GLY A 218 -3.39 -1.10 -1.07
C GLY A 218 -2.77 -2.24 -1.87
N SER A 219 -3.62 -3.09 -2.45
CA SER A 219 -3.15 -4.09 -3.40
C SER A 219 -2.45 -3.39 -4.56
N VAL A 220 -1.40 -3.98 -5.08
CA VAL A 220 -0.64 -3.51 -6.27
C VAL A 220 -1.59 -3.20 -7.44
N ASP A 221 -2.78 -3.81 -7.45
CA ASP A 221 -3.80 -3.68 -8.50
C ASP A 221 -4.32 -2.25 -8.73
N SER A 222 -4.43 -1.42 -7.68
CA SER A 222 -4.88 -0.02 -7.84
C SER A 222 -3.80 0.92 -8.37
N LYS A 223 -2.54 0.47 -8.44
CA LYS A 223 -1.39 1.25 -8.86
C LYS A 223 -0.83 0.81 -10.22
N MET A 224 -1.28 -0.32 -10.74
CA MET A 224 -0.85 -0.82 -12.04
C MET A 224 -1.71 -0.25 -13.18
N ARG A 225 -1.05 0.10 -14.27
CA ARG A 225 -1.67 0.53 -15.51
C ARG A 225 -1.05 -0.25 -16.67
N VAL A 226 -1.89 -0.77 -17.53
CA VAL A 226 -1.45 -1.49 -18.73
C VAL A 226 -1.89 -0.69 -19.95
N GLY A 227 -0.98 -0.55 -20.91
CA GLY A 227 -1.28 0.05 -22.21
C GLY A 227 -0.81 -0.84 -23.34
N ILE A 228 -1.42 -0.66 -24.49
CA ILE A 228 -1.05 -1.28 -25.75
C ILE A 228 -0.78 -0.18 -26.77
N GLY A 229 0.23 -0.40 -27.62
CA GLY A 229 0.54 0.42 -28.76
C GLY A 229 0.85 -0.43 -29.97
N THR A 230 0.50 0.05 -31.12
CA THR A 230 0.75 -0.62 -32.40
C THR A 230 1.19 0.41 -33.43
N ASP A 231 2.18 0.05 -34.25
CA ASP A 231 2.56 0.87 -35.38
C ASP A 231 2.90 -0.01 -36.62
N THR A 232 2.72 0.51 -37.82
CA THR A 232 2.93 -0.22 -39.04
C THR A 232 3.41 0.74 -40.14
N HIS A 233 4.57 0.43 -40.73
CA HIS A 233 5.12 1.21 -41.82
C HIS A 233 5.44 0.32 -43.02
N VAL A 234 5.30 0.89 -44.22
CA VAL A 234 5.73 0.26 -45.48
C VAL A 234 7.23 0.39 -45.66
N LEU A 235 7.84 -0.56 -46.38
CA LEU A 235 9.23 -0.42 -46.83
C LEU A 235 9.33 0.73 -47.80
N SER A 236 10.37 1.54 -47.68
CA SER A 236 10.58 2.70 -48.54
C SER A 236 10.90 2.25 -49.97
N SER A 237 10.41 3.02 -50.91
CA SER A 237 10.82 2.89 -52.33
C SER A 237 12.24 3.43 -52.59
N ASP A 238 12.79 4.23 -51.65
CA ASP A 238 14.18 4.66 -51.67
C ASP A 238 15.08 3.60 -50.99
N ASN A 239 15.76 2.81 -51.80
CA ASN A 239 16.69 1.77 -51.34
C ASN A 239 17.90 2.30 -50.55
N LYS A 240 18.10 3.63 -50.50
CA LYS A 240 19.16 4.28 -49.74
C LYS A 240 18.70 4.67 -48.32
N ARG A 241 17.39 4.62 -48.05
CA ARG A 241 16.86 4.93 -46.75
C ARG A 241 17.33 3.88 -45.75
N ALA A 242 18.00 4.32 -44.70
CA ALA A 242 18.50 3.44 -43.64
C ALA A 242 17.33 2.85 -42.82
N LEU A 243 17.39 1.58 -42.46
CA LEU A 243 16.44 0.95 -41.54
C LEU A 243 16.89 1.18 -40.12
N TRP A 244 16.04 1.86 -39.36
CA TRP A 244 16.09 1.91 -37.89
C TRP A 244 14.92 1.06 -37.37
N LEU A 245 15.23 0.11 -36.47
CA LEU A 245 14.20 -0.75 -35.90
C LEU A 245 14.60 -1.15 -34.50
N ALA A 246 13.72 -0.90 -33.52
CA ALA A 246 13.91 -1.15 -32.12
C ALA A 246 15.18 -0.47 -31.55
N GLY A 247 15.45 0.77 -31.99
CA GLY A 247 16.59 1.58 -31.58
C GLY A 247 17.93 1.20 -32.23
N LEU A 248 17.96 0.24 -33.15
CA LEU A 248 19.18 -0.20 -33.84
C LEU A 248 19.14 0.13 -35.32
N HIS A 249 20.31 0.47 -35.87
CA HIS A 249 20.54 0.55 -37.30
C HIS A 249 20.78 -0.83 -37.92
N TRP A 250 20.13 -1.10 -39.05
CA TRP A 250 20.22 -2.36 -39.82
C TRP A 250 20.77 -2.06 -41.22
N PRO A 251 22.08 -2.06 -41.41
CA PRO A 251 22.73 -1.49 -42.58
C PRO A 251 22.45 -2.23 -43.90
N GLU A 252 22.07 -3.51 -43.82
CA GLU A 252 21.79 -4.35 -45.00
C GLU A 252 20.32 -4.37 -45.40
N GLU A 253 19.47 -3.59 -44.73
CA GLU A 253 18.03 -3.59 -44.90
C GLU A 253 17.51 -2.24 -45.39
N VAL A 254 16.46 -2.28 -46.16
CA VAL A 254 15.77 -1.07 -46.65
C VAL A 254 14.92 -0.47 -45.56
N GLY A 255 15.01 0.86 -45.37
CA GLY A 255 14.28 1.58 -44.34
C GLY A 255 12.78 1.62 -44.54
N LEU A 256 12.07 2.05 -43.52
CA LEU A 256 10.63 2.23 -43.51
C LEU A 256 10.26 3.68 -43.85
N ASP A 257 9.16 3.88 -44.59
CA ASP A 257 8.61 5.21 -44.83
C ASP A 257 7.94 5.77 -43.57
N GLY A 258 8.15 7.07 -43.31
CA GLY A 258 7.59 7.75 -42.15
C GLY A 258 8.15 9.16 -41.98
N HIS A 259 7.53 9.99 -41.12
CA HIS A 259 7.94 11.37 -40.83
C HIS A 259 9.21 11.47 -39.96
N SER A 260 9.52 10.41 -39.20
CA SER A 260 10.71 10.23 -38.38
C SER A 260 11.72 9.28 -39.09
N ASP A 261 12.54 8.57 -38.34
CA ASP A 261 13.37 7.48 -38.85
C ASP A 261 12.58 6.21 -39.24
N GLY A 262 11.27 6.17 -38.93
CA GLY A 262 10.36 5.06 -39.24
C GLY A 262 10.50 3.85 -38.30
N ASP A 263 11.09 4.02 -37.08
CA ASP A 263 11.22 2.94 -36.12
C ASP A 263 9.85 2.55 -35.52
N VAL A 264 9.15 1.64 -36.20
CA VAL A 264 7.82 1.16 -35.77
C VAL A 264 7.82 0.54 -34.37
N ALA A 265 8.94 -0.03 -33.95
CA ALA A 265 9.05 -0.65 -32.64
C ALA A 265 9.11 0.42 -31.54
N ALA A 266 9.91 1.47 -31.71
CA ALA A 266 9.97 2.60 -30.81
C ALA A 266 8.62 3.33 -30.73
N HIS A 267 7.94 3.54 -31.86
CA HIS A 267 6.63 4.18 -31.93
C HIS A 267 5.57 3.36 -31.20
N ALA A 268 5.51 2.05 -31.42
CA ALA A 268 4.57 1.17 -30.71
C ALA A 268 4.81 1.18 -29.19
N ILE A 269 6.07 1.26 -28.73
CA ILE A 269 6.38 1.40 -27.31
C ILE A 269 5.93 2.75 -26.76
N CYS A 270 6.12 3.86 -27.50
CA CYS A 270 5.64 5.17 -27.09
C CYS A 270 4.12 5.16 -26.87
N ASP A 271 3.36 4.62 -27.84
CA ASP A 271 1.90 4.53 -27.74
C ASP A 271 1.45 3.63 -26.60
N ALA A 272 2.13 2.50 -26.35
CA ALA A 272 1.84 1.66 -25.20
C ALA A 272 2.04 2.40 -23.87
N LEU A 273 3.09 3.20 -23.76
CA LEU A 273 3.40 4.00 -22.58
C LEU A 273 2.37 5.13 -22.39
N PHE A 274 2.04 5.87 -23.44
CA PHE A 274 1.01 6.92 -23.38
C PHE A 274 -0.36 6.36 -23.04
N SER A 275 -0.76 5.26 -23.67
CA SER A 275 -2.01 4.55 -23.38
C SER A 275 -2.08 4.13 -21.90
N ALA A 276 -1.01 3.55 -21.35
CA ALA A 276 -0.97 3.15 -19.96
C ALA A 276 -1.05 4.33 -18.99
N ALA A 277 -0.42 5.47 -19.34
CA ALA A 277 -0.39 6.67 -18.53
C ALA A 277 -1.63 7.57 -18.67
N ASP A 278 -2.55 7.26 -19.60
CA ASP A 278 -3.70 8.10 -19.98
C ASP A 278 -3.27 9.49 -20.52
N LEU A 279 -2.22 9.49 -21.35
CA LEU A 279 -1.63 10.68 -21.97
C LEU A 279 -1.91 10.79 -23.48
N GLY A 280 -2.86 10.04 -24.02
CA GLY A 280 -3.21 10.01 -25.42
C GLY A 280 -2.28 9.09 -26.22
N ASP A 281 -1.76 9.56 -27.35
CA ASP A 281 -0.94 8.83 -28.31
C ASP A 281 0.27 9.65 -28.78
N LEU A 282 1.13 9.04 -29.59
CA LEU A 282 2.33 9.67 -30.15
C LEU A 282 1.96 10.89 -31.00
N GLY A 283 0.89 10.81 -31.79
CA GLY A 283 0.44 11.88 -32.65
C GLY A 283 -0.03 13.12 -31.88
N SER A 284 -0.76 12.93 -30.80
CA SER A 284 -1.25 14.02 -29.95
C SER A 284 -0.14 14.70 -29.14
N ASN A 285 0.90 13.96 -28.74
CA ASN A 285 2.00 14.51 -27.93
C ASN A 285 3.13 15.15 -28.77
N PHE A 286 3.45 14.56 -29.90
CA PHE A 286 4.57 15.05 -30.73
C PHE A 286 4.13 15.72 -32.04
N GLY A 287 2.87 15.54 -32.44
CA GLY A 287 2.28 16.12 -33.67
C GLY A 287 2.81 15.47 -34.96
N THR A 288 1.92 15.23 -35.88
CA THR A 288 2.27 14.68 -37.22
C THR A 288 2.86 15.73 -38.18
N ASN A 289 2.69 17.05 -37.88
CA ASN A 289 3.12 18.17 -38.70
C ASN A 289 4.13 19.10 -38.02
N SER A 290 4.70 18.68 -36.87
CA SER A 290 5.64 19.50 -36.11
C SER A 290 7.05 19.41 -36.69
N ASN A 291 7.58 20.53 -37.19
CA ASN A 291 8.97 20.63 -37.64
C ASN A 291 9.99 20.25 -36.54
N LYS A 292 9.59 20.26 -35.27
CA LYS A 292 10.46 19.91 -34.11
C LYS A 292 10.90 18.45 -34.16
N TYR A 293 10.05 17.54 -34.66
CA TYR A 293 10.28 16.10 -34.65
C TYR A 293 10.49 15.52 -36.05
N ALA A 294 10.54 16.36 -37.10
CA ALA A 294 10.88 15.91 -38.43
C ALA A 294 12.28 15.29 -38.44
N GLY A 295 12.39 14.02 -38.83
CA GLY A 295 13.63 13.25 -38.79
C GLY A 295 14.16 12.87 -37.40
N ALA A 296 13.35 13.01 -36.34
CA ALA A 296 13.74 12.55 -35.05
C ALA A 296 13.92 11.04 -35.02
N SER A 297 14.92 10.55 -34.25
CA SER A 297 15.08 9.11 -34.06
C SER A 297 14.02 8.55 -33.11
N GLY A 298 13.60 7.29 -33.35
CA GLY A 298 12.67 6.58 -32.47
C GLY A 298 13.16 6.54 -31.01
N VAL A 299 14.47 6.39 -30.81
CA VAL A 299 15.09 6.47 -29.46
C VAL A 299 14.86 7.83 -28.79
N LYS A 300 14.95 8.94 -29.56
CA LYS A 300 14.67 10.28 -29.01
C LYS A 300 13.22 10.44 -28.61
N LEU A 301 12.29 10.02 -29.46
CA LEU A 301 10.85 10.06 -29.17
C LEU A 301 10.52 9.21 -27.92
N LEU A 302 11.12 8.03 -27.81
CA LEU A 302 10.94 7.15 -26.67
C LEU A 302 11.51 7.76 -25.39
N THR A 303 12.66 8.44 -25.44
CA THR A 303 13.24 9.14 -24.29
C THR A 303 12.31 10.25 -23.78
N GLU A 304 11.80 11.09 -24.67
CA GLU A 304 10.85 12.15 -24.31
C GLU A 304 9.52 11.56 -23.76
N THR A 305 9.06 10.44 -24.33
CA THR A 305 7.88 9.71 -23.81
C THR A 305 8.09 9.23 -22.38
N VAL A 306 9.25 8.67 -22.08
CA VAL A 306 9.61 8.23 -20.70
C VAL A 306 9.59 9.40 -19.72
N GLU A 307 10.10 10.58 -20.14
CA GLU A 307 10.08 11.79 -19.31
C GLU A 307 8.64 12.24 -19.00
N LEU A 308 7.76 12.25 -20.02
CA LEU A 308 6.35 12.62 -19.83
C LEU A 308 5.61 11.65 -18.92
N VAL A 309 5.83 10.34 -19.07
CA VAL A 309 5.24 9.31 -18.21
C VAL A 309 5.70 9.44 -16.77
N ARG A 310 6.99 9.73 -16.55
CA ARG A 310 7.54 9.99 -15.20
C ARG A 310 6.98 11.26 -14.59
N ALA A 311 6.86 12.32 -15.36
CA ALA A 311 6.26 13.58 -14.92
C ALA A 311 4.78 13.41 -14.51
N ALA A 312 4.04 12.48 -15.15
CA ALA A 312 2.69 12.11 -14.80
C ALA A 312 2.60 11.22 -13.53
N GLY A 313 3.74 10.90 -12.89
CA GLY A 313 3.81 10.15 -11.65
C GLY A 313 3.79 8.64 -11.81
N TYR A 314 4.29 8.14 -12.94
CA TYR A 314 4.41 6.70 -13.19
C TYR A 314 5.87 6.26 -13.36
N SER A 315 6.16 5.02 -12.96
CA SER A 315 7.39 4.30 -13.28
C SER A 315 7.07 3.14 -14.23
N ILE A 316 8.01 2.85 -15.15
CA ILE A 316 7.86 1.75 -16.10
C ILE A 316 8.35 0.48 -15.40
N ASN A 317 7.46 -0.53 -15.32
CA ASN A 317 7.82 -1.82 -14.74
C ASN A 317 8.40 -2.77 -15.80
N ASN A 318 7.68 -2.93 -16.90
CA ASN A 318 8.15 -3.71 -18.04
C ASN A 318 7.49 -3.30 -19.36
N VAL A 319 8.16 -3.65 -20.45
CA VAL A 319 7.65 -3.54 -21.82
C VAL A 319 7.84 -4.88 -22.53
N SER A 320 6.80 -5.32 -23.22
CA SER A 320 6.86 -6.47 -24.14
C SER A 320 6.62 -5.99 -25.55
N LEU A 321 7.54 -6.32 -26.46
CA LEU A 321 7.53 -5.94 -27.87
C LEU A 321 7.43 -7.16 -28.75
N GLN A 322 6.48 -7.17 -29.69
CA GLN A 322 6.34 -8.13 -30.76
C GLN A 322 6.56 -7.41 -32.08
N ILE A 323 7.54 -7.84 -32.86
CA ILE A 323 7.78 -7.36 -34.23
C ILE A 323 7.22 -8.39 -35.24
N VAL A 324 6.48 -7.91 -36.21
CA VAL A 324 5.84 -8.74 -37.26
C VAL A 324 6.39 -8.33 -38.61
N GLY A 325 7.12 -9.24 -39.26
CA GLY A 325 7.72 -8.99 -40.57
C GLY A 325 8.65 -10.11 -41.00
N ASN A 326 8.99 -10.16 -42.28
CA ASN A 326 9.84 -11.22 -42.83
C ASN A 326 11.34 -10.94 -42.59
N ARG A 327 11.71 -9.70 -42.36
CA ARG A 327 13.08 -9.23 -42.09
C ARG A 327 13.04 -7.88 -41.37
N PRO A 328 14.14 -7.47 -40.66
CA PRO A 328 15.40 -8.22 -40.48
C PRO A 328 15.25 -9.42 -39.56
N ASN A 329 16.29 -10.27 -39.46
CA ASN A 329 16.31 -11.37 -38.48
C ASN A 329 16.55 -10.82 -37.06
N ILE A 330 15.46 -10.55 -36.35
CA ILE A 330 15.49 -9.98 -35.00
C ILE A 330 16.24 -10.89 -33.99
N ALA A 331 16.18 -12.21 -34.17
CA ALA A 331 16.83 -13.14 -33.28
C ALA A 331 18.35 -12.95 -33.20
N SER A 332 18.99 -12.57 -34.31
CA SER A 332 20.45 -12.36 -34.38
C SER A 332 20.96 -11.21 -33.49
N ARG A 333 20.12 -10.19 -33.22
CA ARG A 333 20.50 -8.99 -32.46
C ARG A 333 19.55 -8.69 -31.29
N ARG A 334 18.76 -9.69 -30.87
CA ARG A 334 17.76 -9.51 -29.79
C ARG A 334 18.37 -8.98 -28.50
N ALA A 335 19.54 -9.47 -28.11
CA ALA A 335 20.22 -9.01 -26.90
C ALA A 335 20.63 -7.53 -26.98
N GLU A 336 21.06 -7.05 -28.14
CA GLU A 336 21.41 -5.64 -28.39
C GLU A 336 20.16 -4.76 -28.29
N ILE A 337 19.05 -5.18 -28.93
CA ILE A 337 17.76 -4.49 -28.87
C ILE A 337 17.32 -4.33 -27.40
N ILE A 338 17.28 -5.43 -26.64
CA ILE A 338 16.89 -5.41 -25.23
C ILE A 338 17.76 -4.42 -24.44
N LYS A 339 19.06 -4.45 -24.64
CA LYS A 339 20.01 -3.56 -23.94
C LYS A 339 19.73 -2.08 -24.26
N VAL A 340 19.53 -1.72 -25.54
CA VAL A 340 19.26 -0.34 -25.94
C VAL A 340 17.92 0.15 -25.41
N LEU A 341 16.87 -0.65 -25.55
CA LEU A 341 15.54 -0.28 -25.08
C LEU A 341 15.48 -0.19 -23.55
N ALA A 342 16.10 -1.13 -22.82
CA ALA A 342 16.14 -1.09 -21.36
C ALA A 342 16.85 0.19 -20.85
N ALA A 343 17.95 0.58 -21.44
CA ALA A 343 18.66 1.80 -21.07
C ALA A 343 17.80 3.06 -21.25
N VAL A 344 17.03 3.14 -22.33
CA VAL A 344 16.10 4.27 -22.58
C VAL A 344 14.93 4.25 -21.60
N LEU A 345 14.41 3.06 -21.28
CA LEU A 345 13.24 2.86 -20.42
C LEU A 345 13.59 2.95 -18.91
N GLY A 346 14.86 3.22 -18.55
CA GLY A 346 15.31 3.37 -17.17
C GLY A 346 15.48 2.04 -16.46
N ASP A 347 16.13 1.10 -17.14
CA ASP A 347 16.42 -0.28 -16.69
C ASP A 347 15.16 -1.13 -16.45
N ALA A 348 14.01 -0.75 -17.05
CA ALA A 348 12.81 -1.57 -17.02
C ALA A 348 13.05 -2.92 -17.72
N ALA A 349 12.35 -3.95 -17.27
CA ALA A 349 12.42 -5.26 -17.93
C ALA A 349 11.82 -5.17 -19.35
N VAL A 350 12.61 -5.59 -20.35
CA VAL A 350 12.19 -5.59 -21.76
C VAL A 350 12.21 -7.00 -22.32
N SER A 351 11.13 -7.42 -22.93
CA SER A 351 11.07 -8.64 -23.74
C SER A 351 10.81 -8.31 -25.22
N VAL A 352 11.52 -9.00 -26.09
CA VAL A 352 11.41 -8.81 -27.55
C VAL A 352 11.20 -10.14 -28.23
N SER A 353 10.15 -10.23 -29.03
CA SER A 353 9.84 -11.38 -29.89
C SER A 353 9.58 -10.93 -31.31
N ALA A 354 9.67 -11.85 -32.26
CA ALA A 354 9.37 -11.60 -33.66
C ALA A 354 8.64 -12.78 -34.28
N THR A 355 7.79 -12.50 -35.26
CA THR A 355 7.05 -13.50 -35.99
C THR A 355 6.85 -13.04 -37.46
N THR A 356 6.42 -13.97 -38.32
CA THR A 356 5.93 -13.68 -39.67
C THR A 356 4.41 -13.87 -39.72
N THR A 357 3.80 -13.51 -40.85
CA THR A 357 2.39 -13.81 -41.16
C THR A 357 2.24 -14.82 -42.29
N ASP A 358 3.26 -15.66 -42.49
CA ASP A 358 3.27 -16.78 -43.44
C ASP A 358 2.81 -16.41 -44.87
N GLY A 359 3.33 -15.28 -45.34
CA GLY A 359 3.00 -14.76 -46.69
C GLY A 359 1.71 -13.95 -46.80
N LEU A 360 0.98 -13.76 -45.69
CA LEU A 360 -0.29 -13.04 -45.69
C LEU A 360 -0.13 -11.54 -45.39
N GLY A 361 -0.77 -10.71 -46.22
CA GLY A 361 -0.88 -9.27 -46.03
C GLY A 361 0.43 -8.51 -46.14
N LEU A 362 0.44 -7.24 -45.71
CA LEU A 362 1.56 -6.31 -45.88
C LEU A 362 2.90 -6.87 -45.35
N THR A 363 2.87 -7.44 -44.17
CA THR A 363 4.06 -7.95 -43.48
C THR A 363 4.54 -9.28 -44.04
N GLY A 364 3.61 -10.20 -44.36
CA GLY A 364 3.93 -11.50 -44.93
C GLY A 364 4.39 -11.43 -46.38
N GLU A 365 3.88 -10.46 -47.16
CA GLU A 365 4.32 -10.16 -48.51
C GLU A 365 5.67 -9.41 -48.53
N GLY A 366 6.23 -9.07 -47.36
CA GLY A 366 7.50 -8.36 -47.27
C GLY A 366 7.45 -6.90 -47.70
N ARG A 367 6.28 -6.27 -47.67
CA ARG A 367 6.05 -4.87 -48.06
C ARG A 367 6.14 -3.88 -46.90
N GLY A 368 6.21 -4.36 -45.67
CA GLY A 368 6.29 -3.52 -44.47
C GLY A 368 6.57 -4.32 -43.20
N ILE A 369 6.70 -3.60 -42.11
CA ILE A 369 6.91 -4.14 -40.78
C ILE A 369 5.85 -3.54 -39.86
N SER A 370 5.30 -4.38 -38.96
CA SER A 370 4.42 -3.95 -37.87
C SER A 370 5.08 -4.25 -36.53
N ALA A 371 4.76 -3.45 -35.53
CA ALA A 371 5.14 -3.69 -34.14
C ALA A 371 3.92 -3.56 -33.24
N ILE A 372 3.87 -4.39 -32.21
CA ILE A 372 2.89 -4.36 -31.15
C ILE A 372 3.66 -4.31 -29.83
N ALA A 373 3.35 -3.37 -28.98
CA ALA A 373 3.94 -3.26 -27.68
C ALA A 373 2.88 -3.27 -26.56
N THR A 374 3.21 -3.84 -25.42
CA THR A 374 2.47 -3.66 -24.19
C THR A 374 3.39 -3.09 -23.14
N ALA A 375 2.89 -2.15 -22.35
CA ALA A 375 3.62 -1.55 -21.23
C ALA A 375 2.85 -1.74 -19.93
N LEU A 376 3.57 -2.08 -18.85
CA LEU A 376 3.06 -2.07 -17.48
C LEU A 376 3.71 -0.93 -16.74
N LEU A 377 2.90 -0.01 -16.24
CA LEU A 377 3.30 1.11 -15.41
C LEU A 377 2.87 0.88 -13.95
N LEU A 378 3.65 1.41 -13.03
CA LEU A 378 3.33 1.51 -11.62
C LEU A 378 3.21 2.98 -11.25
N ARG A 379 2.18 3.34 -10.49
CA ARG A 379 2.08 4.70 -9.95
C ARG A 379 3.15 4.88 -8.89
N SER A 380 4.01 5.88 -9.05
CA SER A 380 5.04 6.22 -8.07
C SER A 380 4.38 6.62 -6.75
N ALA A 381 4.90 6.15 -5.62
CA ALA A 381 4.48 6.66 -4.32
C ALA A 381 4.86 8.15 -4.24
N ARG A 382 3.90 9.00 -3.91
CA ARG A 382 4.15 10.41 -3.61
C ARG A 382 4.85 10.55 -2.28
#